data_f603701650b6676c108bec1997a94ec1
#
_entry.id   f603701650b6676c108bec1997a94ec1
#
_cell.length_a   1.000
_cell.length_b   1.000
_cell.length_c   1.000
_cell.angle_alpha   90.00
_cell.angle_beta   90.00
_cell.angle_gamma   90.00
#
_symmetry.space_group_name_H-M   'P 1'
#
loop_
_entity.id
_entity.type
_entity.pdbx_description
1 polymer ?
#
loop_
_entity_poly.entity_id
_entity_poly.type
_entity_poly.pdbx_seq_one_letter_code
_entity_poly.pdbx_strand_id
1 'polypeptide(L)'
;MQDSFSSQEVIVLTGVTARQLQWWDERGVVKPARVGHSRLYSMQDLTEMAVICELRRKGFSLQGVRKVMRFLQREFSKGLAEIVGRNSDVHLLTDGTHLYLETSAKQIVDILKNSNQPILGVCLSDAVRQVRAEVVARKGSTSVIPLAERRRVRKVS
;
A
#
# COMPACT_ATOMS: atom_id res chain seq x y z
N MET A 1 -14.20 -1.71 -16.07
CA MET A 1 -13.11 -1.12 -15.27
C MET A 1 -11.98 -2.10 -15.10
N GLN A 2 -10.78 -1.66 -15.24
CA GLN A 2 -9.66 -2.55 -15.08
C GLN A 2 -9.42 -2.86 -13.61
N ASP A 3 -9.43 -4.13 -13.28
CA ASP A 3 -9.21 -4.57 -11.91
C ASP A 3 -7.96 -5.42 -11.77
N SER A 4 -7.16 -5.49 -12.83
CA SER A 4 -5.93 -6.29 -12.85
C SER A 4 -4.75 -5.46 -13.34
N PHE A 5 -3.60 -5.69 -12.75
CA PHE A 5 -2.39 -4.96 -13.04
C PHE A 5 -1.24 -5.94 -13.24
N SER A 6 -0.41 -5.68 -14.24
CA SER A 6 0.79 -6.48 -14.48
C SER A 6 1.87 -6.13 -13.46
N SER A 7 2.91 -6.97 -13.39
CA SER A 7 4.07 -6.68 -12.53
C SER A 7 4.70 -5.33 -12.88
N GLN A 8 4.80 -5.01 -14.17
CA GLN A 8 5.37 -3.75 -14.61
C GLN A 8 4.54 -2.55 -14.12
N GLU A 9 3.22 -2.67 -14.23
CA GLU A 9 2.33 -1.62 -13.74
C GLU A 9 2.45 -1.43 -12.23
N VAL A 10 2.54 -2.52 -11.49
CA VAL A 10 2.70 -2.46 -10.03
C VAL A 10 4.01 -1.77 -9.65
N ILE A 11 5.09 -2.09 -10.35
CA ILE A 11 6.40 -1.47 -10.11
C ILE A 11 6.32 0.04 -10.31
N VAL A 12 5.68 0.48 -11.39
CA VAL A 12 5.54 1.91 -11.67
C VAL A 12 4.63 2.60 -10.64
N LEU A 13 3.54 1.95 -10.27
CA LEU A 13 2.56 2.56 -9.36
C LEU A 13 3.03 2.64 -7.93
N THR A 14 3.80 1.66 -7.46
CA THR A 14 4.16 1.56 -6.04
C THR A 14 5.64 1.79 -5.76
N GLY A 15 6.49 1.70 -6.77
CA GLY A 15 7.93 1.85 -6.59
C GLY A 15 8.64 0.61 -6.08
N VAL A 16 7.93 -0.52 -5.96
CA VAL A 16 8.58 -1.78 -5.57
C VAL A 16 9.44 -2.29 -6.73
N THR A 17 10.43 -3.11 -6.41
CA THR A 17 11.27 -3.75 -7.42
C THR A 17 10.68 -5.10 -7.82
N ALA A 18 11.10 -5.60 -8.99
CA ALA A 18 10.70 -6.93 -9.44
C ALA A 18 11.12 -8.01 -8.44
N ARG A 19 12.31 -7.85 -7.84
CA ARG A 19 12.82 -8.79 -6.83
C ARG A 19 11.93 -8.81 -5.59
N GLN A 20 11.49 -7.64 -5.14
CA GLN A 20 10.58 -7.55 -3.99
C GLN A 20 9.25 -8.22 -4.28
N LEU A 21 8.68 -8.01 -5.48
CA LEU A 21 7.43 -8.66 -5.86
C LEU A 21 7.56 -10.18 -5.82
N GLN A 22 8.63 -10.71 -6.38
CA GLN A 22 8.88 -12.14 -6.38
C GLN A 22 9.02 -12.68 -4.96
N TRP A 23 9.78 -11.99 -4.14
CA TRP A 23 10.04 -12.40 -2.77
C TRP A 23 8.77 -12.40 -1.93
N TRP A 24 7.93 -11.37 -2.09
CA TRP A 24 6.67 -11.28 -1.33
C TRP A 24 5.66 -12.34 -1.80
N ASP A 25 5.67 -12.67 -3.08
CA ASP A 25 4.84 -13.75 -3.61
C ASP A 25 5.28 -15.09 -3.00
N GLU A 26 6.56 -15.36 -3.02
CA GLU A 26 7.11 -16.61 -2.46
C GLU A 26 6.80 -16.76 -0.97
N ARG A 27 6.80 -15.68 -0.23
CA ARG A 27 6.56 -15.69 1.21
C ARG A 27 5.09 -15.52 1.58
N GLY A 28 4.22 -15.41 0.60
CA GLY A 28 2.79 -15.29 0.86
C GLY A 28 2.36 -13.97 1.46
N VAL A 29 3.17 -12.92 1.35
CA VAL A 29 2.81 -11.60 1.85
C VAL A 29 1.77 -10.95 0.95
N VAL A 30 2.04 -10.93 -0.36
CA VAL A 30 1.06 -10.55 -1.36
C VAL A 30 1.13 -11.58 -2.47
N LYS A 31 0.06 -12.34 -2.66
CA LYS A 31 0.01 -13.41 -3.65
C LYS A 31 -0.90 -13.01 -4.79
N PRO A 32 -0.32 -12.70 -5.96
CA PRO A 32 -1.13 -12.35 -7.12
C PRO A 32 -1.77 -13.59 -7.73
N ALA A 33 -2.81 -13.36 -8.53
CA ALA A 33 -3.34 -14.39 -9.39
C ALA A 33 -2.33 -14.67 -10.51
N ARG A 34 -2.41 -15.85 -11.09
CA ARG A 34 -1.53 -16.23 -12.20
C ARG A 34 -2.35 -16.56 -13.43
N VAL A 35 -1.89 -16.03 -14.56
CA VAL A 35 -2.45 -16.36 -15.86
C VAL A 35 -1.25 -16.79 -16.72
N GLY A 36 -1.12 -18.11 -16.94
CA GLY A 36 0.08 -18.66 -17.56
C GLY A 36 1.30 -18.41 -16.68
N HIS A 37 2.31 -17.75 -17.23
CA HIS A 37 3.52 -17.40 -16.48
C HIS A 37 3.47 -16.00 -15.91
N SER A 38 2.39 -15.27 -16.15
CA SER A 38 2.27 -13.88 -15.73
C SER A 38 1.57 -13.78 -14.39
N ARG A 39 2.02 -12.81 -13.58
CA ARG A 39 1.34 -12.43 -12.33
C ARG A 39 0.37 -11.31 -12.63
N LEU A 40 -0.84 -11.43 -12.07
CA LEU A 40 -1.84 -10.39 -12.16
C LEU A 40 -2.23 -9.94 -10.75
N TYR A 41 -2.13 -8.65 -10.52
CA TYR A 41 -2.42 -8.05 -9.22
C TYR A 41 -3.76 -7.33 -9.25
N SER A 42 -4.56 -7.52 -8.20
CA SER A 42 -5.83 -6.83 -8.05
C SER A 42 -5.63 -5.45 -7.45
N MET A 43 -6.69 -4.65 -7.44
CA MET A 43 -6.66 -3.36 -6.74
C MET A 43 -6.38 -3.56 -5.25
N GLN A 44 -6.89 -4.62 -4.66
CA GLN A 44 -6.59 -4.94 -3.27
C GLN A 44 -5.11 -5.25 -3.07
N ASP A 45 -4.52 -6.01 -4.00
CA ASP A 45 -3.09 -6.29 -3.95
C ASP A 45 -2.27 -4.99 -3.99
N LEU A 46 -2.65 -4.06 -4.88
CA LEU A 46 -1.99 -2.76 -4.97
C LEU A 46 -2.11 -1.98 -3.66
N THR A 47 -3.28 -2.03 -3.04
CA THR A 47 -3.52 -1.36 -1.77
C THR A 47 -2.61 -1.93 -0.68
N GLU A 48 -2.51 -3.24 -0.61
CA GLU A 48 -1.61 -3.90 0.33
C GLU A 48 -0.15 -3.54 0.05
N MET A 49 0.24 -3.50 -1.21
CA MET A 49 1.58 -3.08 -1.60
C MET A 49 1.90 -1.66 -1.14
N ALA A 50 0.94 -0.76 -1.29
CA ALA A 50 1.12 0.63 -0.87
C ALA A 50 1.39 0.72 0.62
N VAL A 51 0.66 -0.05 1.43
CA VAL A 51 0.85 -0.09 2.86
C VAL A 51 2.22 -0.69 3.21
N ILE A 52 2.59 -1.78 2.54
CA ILE A 52 3.89 -2.41 2.75
C ILE A 52 5.03 -1.44 2.45
N CYS A 53 4.94 -0.72 1.33
CA CYS A 53 5.95 0.26 0.95
C CYS A 53 6.08 1.36 1.99
N GLU A 54 4.96 1.85 2.51
CA GLU A 54 4.96 2.89 3.53
C GLU A 54 5.60 2.38 4.82
N LEU A 55 5.28 1.16 5.24
CA LEU A 55 5.87 0.57 6.43
C LEU A 55 7.39 0.40 6.27
N ARG A 56 7.82 -0.06 5.11
CA ARG A 56 9.25 -0.21 4.82
C ARG A 56 9.97 1.15 4.84
N ARG A 57 9.34 2.16 4.27
CA ARG A 57 9.88 3.52 4.27
C ARG A 57 10.05 4.05 5.68
N LYS A 58 9.14 3.67 6.59
CA LYS A 58 9.19 4.07 7.99
C LYS A 58 10.16 3.23 8.81
N GLY A 59 10.82 2.25 8.21
CA GLY A 59 11.86 1.48 8.87
C GLY A 59 11.42 0.13 9.45
N PHE A 60 10.21 -0.32 9.16
CA PHE A 60 9.77 -1.65 9.60
C PHE A 60 10.60 -2.73 8.93
N SER A 61 11.00 -3.75 9.69
CA SER A 61 11.65 -4.93 9.13
C SER A 61 10.63 -5.75 8.34
N LEU A 62 11.12 -6.69 7.52
CA LEU A 62 10.24 -7.57 6.78
C LEU A 62 9.35 -8.41 7.69
N GLN A 63 9.91 -8.87 8.83
CA GLN A 63 9.10 -9.57 9.83
C GLN A 63 8.04 -8.65 10.44
N GLY A 64 8.40 -7.41 10.71
CA GLY A 64 7.46 -6.41 11.21
C GLY A 64 6.34 -6.15 10.23
N VAL A 65 6.67 -6.04 8.95
CA VAL A 65 5.67 -5.84 7.89
C VAL A 65 4.70 -7.03 7.86
N ARG A 66 5.22 -8.25 7.90
CA ARG A 66 4.36 -9.44 7.89
C ARG A 66 3.41 -9.47 9.09
N LYS A 67 3.92 -9.10 10.26
CA LYS A 67 3.12 -9.04 11.48
C LYS A 67 2.00 -8.01 11.35
N VAL A 68 2.33 -6.83 10.84
CA VAL A 68 1.35 -5.77 10.60
C VAL A 68 0.29 -6.22 9.60
N MET A 69 0.71 -6.81 8.49
CA MET A 69 -0.24 -7.22 7.45
C MET A 69 -1.19 -8.29 7.96
N ARG A 70 -0.72 -9.23 8.78
CA ARG A 70 -1.61 -10.22 9.38
C ARG A 70 -2.61 -9.57 10.33
N PHE A 71 -2.15 -8.59 11.11
CA PHE A 71 -3.02 -7.84 12.01
C PHE A 71 -4.10 -7.09 11.21
N LEU A 72 -3.71 -6.42 10.14
CA LEU A 72 -4.65 -5.67 9.30
C LEU A 72 -5.66 -6.58 8.60
N GLN A 73 -5.23 -7.75 8.16
CA GLN A 73 -6.13 -8.72 7.54
C GLN A 73 -7.20 -9.21 8.50
N ARG A 74 -6.88 -9.31 9.77
CA ARG A 74 -7.87 -9.69 10.80
C ARG A 74 -8.83 -8.54 11.10
N GLU A 75 -8.30 -7.31 11.17
CA GLU A 75 -9.11 -6.13 11.50
C GLU A 75 -10.00 -5.68 10.34
N PHE A 76 -9.54 -5.86 9.12
CA PHE A 76 -10.28 -5.46 7.92
C PHE A 76 -10.58 -6.69 7.08
N SER A 77 -11.58 -7.45 7.50
CA SER A 77 -11.93 -8.73 6.86
C SER A 77 -12.32 -8.58 5.40
N LYS A 78 -12.83 -7.42 5.00
CA LYS A 78 -13.18 -7.13 3.61
C LYS A 78 -12.03 -6.48 2.84
N GLY A 79 -10.84 -6.43 3.44
CA GLY A 79 -9.67 -5.86 2.82
C GLY A 79 -9.45 -4.41 3.22
N LEU A 80 -8.28 -3.89 2.83
CA LEU A 80 -7.87 -2.53 3.20
C LEU A 80 -8.72 -1.45 2.54
N ALA A 81 -9.54 -1.81 1.55
CA ALA A 81 -10.48 -0.87 0.94
C ALA A 81 -11.44 -0.28 1.97
N GLU A 82 -11.72 -1.00 3.05
CA GLU A 82 -12.57 -0.50 4.13
C GLU A 82 -12.05 0.81 4.73
N ILE A 83 -10.73 1.01 4.70
CA ILE A 83 -10.10 2.20 5.28
C ILE A 83 -10.60 3.46 4.59
N VAL A 84 -10.72 3.43 3.28
CA VAL A 84 -11.11 4.60 2.49
C VAL A 84 -12.57 4.99 2.72
N GLY A 85 -13.40 4.01 3.02
CA GLY A 85 -14.81 4.27 3.26
C GLY A 85 -15.15 4.85 4.63
N ARG A 86 -14.16 5.01 5.50
CA ARG A 86 -14.39 5.53 6.84
C ARG A 86 -14.42 7.06 6.85
N ASN A 87 -15.16 7.61 7.80
CA ASN A 87 -15.28 9.06 7.96
C ASN A 87 -14.02 9.70 8.50
N SER A 88 -13.20 8.93 9.21
CA SER A 88 -11.96 9.42 9.82
C SER A 88 -10.77 8.63 9.28
N ASP A 89 -9.62 9.28 9.23
CA ASP A 89 -8.40 8.60 8.83
C ASP A 89 -8.01 7.53 9.85
N VAL A 90 -7.48 6.43 9.36
CA VAL A 90 -7.01 5.33 10.19
C VAL A 90 -5.50 5.40 10.32
N HIS A 91 -5.02 5.44 11.54
CA HIS A 91 -3.59 5.47 11.83
C HIS A 91 -3.15 4.18 12.50
N LEU A 92 -2.04 3.66 12.03
CA LEU A 92 -1.36 2.53 12.67
C LEU A 92 -0.25 3.09 13.55
N LEU A 93 -0.25 2.73 14.81
CA LEU A 93 0.80 3.13 15.75
C LEU A 93 1.44 1.88 16.34
N THR A 94 2.76 1.92 16.53
CA THR A 94 3.45 0.79 17.13
C THR A 94 4.68 1.25 17.91
N ASP A 95 4.94 0.58 19.00
CA ASP A 95 6.18 0.76 19.79
C ASP A 95 7.18 -0.39 19.52
N GLY A 96 6.90 -1.21 18.49
CA GLY A 96 7.70 -2.39 18.17
C GLY A 96 7.13 -3.67 18.74
N THR A 97 6.31 -3.59 19.78
CA THR A 97 5.69 -4.75 20.44
C THR A 97 4.18 -4.75 20.27
N HIS A 98 3.56 -3.59 20.42
CA HIS A 98 2.11 -3.44 20.36
C HIS A 98 1.71 -2.73 19.08
N LEU A 99 0.54 -3.09 18.56
CA LEU A 99 -0.03 -2.46 17.36
C LEU A 99 -1.38 -1.85 17.74
N TYR A 100 -1.55 -0.60 17.35
CA TYR A 100 -2.79 0.15 17.60
C TYR A 100 -3.35 0.69 16.31
N LEU A 101 -4.67 0.56 16.13
CA LEU A 101 -5.38 1.22 15.04
C LEU A 101 -6.28 2.27 15.66
N GLU A 102 -6.05 3.53 15.29
CA GLU A 102 -6.80 4.63 15.89
C GLU A 102 -7.31 5.60 14.84
N THR A 103 -8.52 6.08 15.06
CA THR A 103 -9.13 7.10 14.21
C THR A 103 -9.30 8.42 14.97
N SER A 104 -9.23 8.41 16.28
CA SER A 104 -9.43 9.57 17.13
C SER A 104 -8.11 10.25 17.41
N ALA A 105 -8.04 11.55 17.16
CA ALA A 105 -6.85 12.34 17.48
C ALA A 105 -6.53 12.29 18.98
N LYS A 106 -7.55 12.28 19.83
CA LYS A 106 -7.37 12.22 21.27
C LYS A 106 -6.70 10.93 21.70
N GLN A 107 -7.15 9.79 21.14
CA GLN A 107 -6.57 8.49 21.44
C GLN A 107 -5.12 8.40 20.99
N ILE A 108 -4.83 8.97 19.83
CA ILE A 108 -3.47 8.99 19.32
C ILE A 108 -2.56 9.77 20.27
N VAL A 109 -3.00 10.93 20.71
CA VAL A 109 -2.24 11.75 21.66
C VAL A 109 -2.04 11.00 22.96
N ASP A 110 -3.07 10.34 23.47
CA ASP A 110 -2.97 9.58 24.73
C ASP A 110 -1.95 8.45 24.61
N ILE A 111 -1.95 7.73 23.49
CA ILE A 111 -0.96 6.65 23.26
C ILE A 111 0.45 7.23 23.24
N LEU A 112 0.65 8.34 22.56
CA LEU A 112 1.97 8.97 22.45
C LEU A 112 2.46 9.48 23.81
N LYS A 113 1.56 10.03 24.63
CA LYS A 113 1.94 10.56 25.95
C LYS A 113 2.27 9.46 26.94
N ASN A 114 1.56 8.34 26.86
CA ASN A 114 1.67 7.28 27.86
C ASN A 114 2.66 6.18 27.47
N SER A 115 3.28 6.29 26.31
CA SER A 115 4.26 5.30 25.89
C SER A 115 5.62 5.57 26.52
N ASN A 116 6.26 4.52 26.99
CA ASN A 116 7.62 4.60 27.52
C ASN A 116 8.66 4.39 26.42
N GLN A 117 8.23 4.13 25.20
CA GLN A 117 9.10 3.86 24.07
C GLN A 117 8.67 4.71 22.88
N PRO A 118 9.59 4.99 21.94
CA PRO A 118 9.23 5.72 20.73
C PRO A 118 8.11 5.01 19.99
N ILE A 119 7.17 5.80 19.48
CA ILE A 119 6.03 5.29 18.70
C ILE A 119 6.25 5.65 17.25
N LEU A 120 6.11 4.67 16.38
CA LEU A 120 6.10 4.86 14.94
C LEU A 120 4.67 4.91 14.45
N GLY A 121 4.33 5.93 13.66
CA GLY A 121 2.98 6.09 13.17
C GLY A 121 2.92 6.11 11.65
N VAL A 122 1.87 5.49 11.09
CA VAL A 122 1.61 5.49 9.66
C VAL A 122 0.13 5.79 9.45
N CYS A 123 -0.16 6.78 8.61
CA CYS A 123 -1.54 7.03 8.21
C CYS A 123 -1.90 6.08 7.07
N LEU A 124 -2.60 5.01 7.39
CA LEU A 124 -2.98 4.01 6.42
C LEU A 124 -3.92 4.57 5.35
N SER A 125 -4.79 5.48 5.75
CA SER A 125 -5.72 6.11 4.81
C SER A 125 -4.99 6.88 3.72
N ASP A 126 -3.93 7.59 4.07
CA ASP A 126 -3.12 8.31 3.09
C ASP A 126 -2.42 7.36 2.12
N ALA A 127 -1.85 6.27 2.63
CA ALA A 127 -1.18 5.28 1.79
C ALA A 127 -2.14 4.70 0.75
N VAL A 128 -3.35 4.37 1.18
CA VAL A 128 -4.37 3.82 0.27
C VAL A 128 -4.82 4.86 -0.74
N ARG A 129 -5.07 6.10 -0.29
CA ARG A 129 -5.51 7.16 -1.20
C ARG A 129 -4.45 7.50 -2.24
N GLN A 130 -3.18 7.47 -1.87
CA GLN A 130 -2.10 7.77 -2.81
C GLN A 130 -2.05 6.78 -3.97
N VAL A 131 -2.13 5.48 -3.69
CA VAL A 131 -2.08 4.50 -4.77
C VAL A 131 -3.33 4.57 -5.64
N ARG A 132 -4.49 4.85 -5.06
CA ARG A 132 -5.72 5.00 -5.84
C ARG A 132 -5.65 6.22 -6.76
N ALA A 133 -5.10 7.32 -6.26
CA ALA A 133 -4.91 8.53 -7.05
C ALA A 133 -3.96 8.28 -8.22
N GLU A 134 -2.89 7.53 -7.99
CA GLU A 134 -1.94 7.16 -9.04
C GLU A 134 -2.59 6.32 -10.13
N VAL A 135 -3.43 5.37 -9.75
CA VAL A 135 -4.16 4.54 -10.72
C VAL A 135 -5.06 5.41 -11.59
N VAL A 136 -5.82 6.32 -10.97
CA VAL A 136 -6.73 7.20 -11.68
C VAL A 136 -5.95 8.13 -12.62
N ALA A 137 -4.86 8.73 -12.14
CA ALA A 137 -4.04 9.64 -12.94
C ALA A 137 -3.46 8.94 -14.16
N ARG A 138 -2.97 7.71 -14.00
CA ARG A 138 -2.40 6.96 -15.12
C ARG A 138 -3.46 6.58 -16.15
N LYS A 139 -4.64 6.18 -15.70
CA LYS A 139 -5.74 5.90 -16.62
C LYS A 139 -6.15 7.14 -17.39
N GLY A 140 -6.27 8.27 -16.71
CA GLY A 140 -6.59 9.55 -17.34
C GLY A 140 -5.55 9.97 -18.35
N SER A 141 -4.26 9.88 -17.98
CA SER A 141 -3.16 10.19 -18.89
C SER A 141 -3.17 9.31 -20.13
N THR A 142 -3.37 8.01 -19.92
CA THR A 142 -3.37 7.06 -21.02
C THR A 142 -4.50 7.34 -22.01
N SER A 143 -5.66 7.74 -21.51
CA SER A 143 -6.81 7.98 -22.37
C SER A 143 -6.78 9.35 -23.05
N VAL A 144 -6.04 10.31 -22.52
CA VAL A 144 -6.04 11.70 -22.99
C VAL A 144 -4.83 12.02 -23.85
N ILE A 145 -3.65 11.55 -23.49
CA ILE A 145 -2.41 11.93 -24.18
C ILE A 145 -2.20 11.07 -25.42
N PRO A 146 -2.06 11.71 -26.62
CA PRO A 146 -1.74 10.97 -27.84
C PRO A 146 -0.40 10.23 -27.72
N LEU A 147 -0.25 9.18 -28.51
CA LEU A 147 0.94 8.33 -28.49
C LEU A 147 2.22 9.14 -28.75
N ALA A 148 2.16 10.10 -29.68
CA ALA A 148 3.33 10.91 -30.00
C ALA A 148 3.77 11.74 -28.80
N GLU A 149 2.83 12.33 -28.09
CA GLU A 149 3.15 13.12 -26.90
C GLU A 149 3.70 12.26 -25.79
N ARG A 150 3.19 11.04 -25.63
CA ARG A 150 3.72 10.13 -24.62
C ARG A 150 5.17 9.79 -24.91
N ARG A 151 5.54 9.61 -26.16
CA ARG A 151 6.92 9.35 -26.55
C ARG A 151 7.82 10.55 -26.25
N ARG A 152 7.34 11.77 -26.50
CA ARG A 152 8.09 12.98 -26.19
C ARG A 152 8.34 13.10 -24.68
N VAL A 153 7.33 12.85 -23.90
CA VAL A 153 7.46 12.89 -22.44
C VAL A 153 8.54 11.92 -21.96
N ARG A 154 8.55 10.71 -22.52
CA ARG A 154 9.56 9.74 -22.14
C ARG A 154 10.97 10.16 -22.52
N LYS A 155 11.14 10.87 -23.63
CA LYS A 155 12.45 11.38 -24.02
C LYS A 155 12.95 12.44 -23.07
N VAL A 156 12.06 13.29 -22.60
CA VAL A 156 12.40 14.36 -21.67
C VAL A 156 12.80 13.79 -20.31
N SER A 157 12.13 12.77 -19.86
CA SER A 157 12.44 12.15 -18.58
C SER A 157 13.62 11.21 -18.67
#